data_740ea1be34c500bd12eca14428e1534e
#
_entry.id   740ea1be34c500bd12eca14428e1534e
#
_cell.length_a   1.000
_cell.length_b   1.000
_cell.length_c   1.000
_cell.angle_alpha   90.00
_cell.angle_beta   90.00
_cell.angle_gamma   90.00
#
_symmetry.space_group_name_H-M   'P 1'
#
loop_
_entity.id
_entity.type
_entity.pdbx_description
1 polymer ?
#
loop_
_entity_poly.entity_id
_entity_poly.type
_entity_poly.pdbx_seq_one_letter_code
_entity_poly.pdbx_strand_id
1 'polypeptide(L)'
;MRKTILLCAICTISMFASAQLLEIVSTEQLSTPTNEEMKVAGFSPKGDYLLLTNDVNSGLKRYDLATGNITTITNAEGAGWAVKISPDGQEIVYRERYMNDDMTLRNNIVKYTIKAQKRAMIAKGQRDLSKLVPANQANNVAINGDLHIVLTLNGKSTILTPNGADDAYNWASISPDGTKILYYVSGKGCYTCDLNGKNVHYIALDCRAPQWYNDNIIIGMHDEDNGKYLTASAIVAYDMQGKKQILINKEMMAIYPYAANGQIAFSTAAGKVYVMNVK
;
A
#
# COMPACT_ATOMS: atom_id res chain seq x y z
N MET A 1 23.62 25.66 -68.50
CA MET A 1 22.52 25.57 -67.55
C MET A 1 22.81 24.43 -66.59
N ARG A 2 23.26 24.74 -65.35
CA ARG A 2 23.53 23.75 -64.28
C ARG A 2 22.27 23.69 -63.38
N LYS A 3 21.61 22.53 -63.37
CA LYS A 3 20.50 22.27 -62.47
C LYS A 3 21.02 21.89 -61.06
N THR A 4 20.83 22.78 -60.12
CA THR A 4 21.10 22.47 -58.69
C THR A 4 19.93 21.68 -58.11
N ILE A 5 20.19 20.44 -57.72
CA ILE A 5 19.22 19.59 -57.01
C ILE A 5 19.36 19.91 -55.53
N LEU A 6 18.33 20.53 -54.95
CA LEU A 6 18.24 20.78 -53.50
C LEU A 6 17.73 19.50 -52.82
N LEU A 7 18.59 18.82 -52.10
CA LEU A 7 18.25 17.62 -51.31
C LEU A 7 17.67 18.07 -49.96
N CYS A 8 16.35 18.08 -49.78
CA CYS A 8 15.73 18.30 -48.49
C CYS A 8 15.92 17.01 -47.65
N ALA A 9 16.83 17.05 -46.67
CA ALA A 9 16.91 16.05 -45.63
C ALA A 9 15.73 16.23 -44.69
N ILE A 10 14.73 15.34 -44.78
CA ILE A 10 13.65 15.23 -43.82
C ILE A 10 14.22 14.54 -42.58
N CYS A 11 14.57 15.32 -41.56
CA CYS A 11 14.86 14.81 -40.21
C CYS A 11 13.55 14.33 -39.60
N THR A 12 13.27 13.05 -39.68
CA THR A 12 12.22 12.41 -38.87
C THR A 12 12.72 12.34 -37.43
N ILE A 13 12.30 13.31 -36.61
CA ILE A 13 12.43 13.23 -35.15
C ILE A 13 11.43 12.14 -34.71
N SER A 14 11.92 10.92 -34.51
CA SER A 14 11.18 9.89 -33.83
C SER A 14 11.04 10.32 -32.37
N MET A 15 9.92 10.98 -32.03
CA MET A 15 9.50 11.10 -30.64
C MET A 15 9.24 9.69 -30.13
N PHE A 16 10.19 9.13 -29.40
CA PHE A 16 9.91 8.00 -28.53
C PHE A 16 8.97 8.49 -27.44
N ALA A 17 7.65 8.39 -27.66
CA ALA A 17 6.69 8.47 -26.60
C ALA A 17 7.03 7.34 -25.63
N SER A 18 7.62 7.66 -24.48
CA SER A 18 7.80 6.70 -23.40
C SER A 18 6.43 6.14 -23.07
N ALA A 19 6.17 4.87 -23.39
CA ALA A 19 4.87 4.27 -23.14
C ALA A 19 4.51 4.48 -21.67
N GLN A 20 3.35 5.07 -21.43
CA GLN A 20 2.80 5.32 -20.11
C GLN A 20 2.50 3.97 -19.44
N LEU A 21 2.80 3.80 -18.15
CA LEU A 21 2.51 2.56 -17.41
C LEU A 21 1.02 2.46 -17.06
N LEU A 22 0.43 3.60 -16.65
CA LEU A 22 -0.97 3.73 -16.26
C LEU A 22 -1.53 5.03 -16.84
N GLU A 23 -2.70 4.98 -17.46
CA GLU A 23 -3.45 6.15 -17.90
C GLU A 23 -4.36 6.65 -16.78
N ILE A 24 -4.19 7.90 -16.35
CA ILE A 24 -5.06 8.53 -15.35
C ILE A 24 -6.34 8.99 -16.05
N VAL A 25 -7.48 8.41 -15.65
CA VAL A 25 -8.81 8.75 -16.20
C VAL A 25 -9.45 9.89 -15.42
N SER A 26 -9.43 9.82 -14.08
CA SER A 26 -9.94 10.86 -13.19
C SER A 26 -9.23 10.80 -11.83
N THR A 27 -9.26 11.92 -11.10
CA THR A 27 -8.83 11.99 -9.70
C THR A 27 -9.84 12.84 -8.94
N GLU A 28 -10.45 12.27 -7.91
CA GLU A 28 -11.52 12.89 -7.15
C GLU A 28 -11.18 12.93 -5.66
N GLN A 29 -11.39 14.09 -5.03
CA GLN A 29 -11.31 14.21 -3.58
C GLN A 29 -12.61 13.68 -2.96
N LEU A 30 -12.49 12.80 -1.97
CA LEU A 30 -13.66 12.29 -1.25
C LEU A 30 -14.16 13.33 -0.24
N SER A 31 -15.48 13.40 -0.10
CA SER A 31 -16.14 14.19 0.95
C SER A 31 -16.02 13.44 2.27
N THR A 32 -15.09 13.85 3.11
CA THR A 32 -14.97 13.39 4.51
C THR A 32 -15.64 14.41 5.44
N PRO A 33 -16.08 14.04 6.66
CA PRO A 33 -16.64 15.00 7.60
C PRO A 33 -15.66 16.15 7.80
N THR A 34 -16.21 17.37 7.80
CA THR A 34 -15.46 18.60 8.03
C THR A 34 -14.71 18.52 9.36
N ASN A 35 -13.42 18.86 9.33
CA ASN A 35 -12.48 18.96 10.44
C ASN A 35 -11.84 17.67 10.95
N GLU A 36 -11.98 16.51 10.27
CA GLU A 36 -11.20 15.34 10.59
C GLU A 36 -10.13 15.10 9.51
N GLU A 37 -8.86 15.15 9.90
CA GLU A 37 -7.76 14.67 9.06
C GLU A 37 -7.81 13.16 9.00
N MET A 38 -7.93 12.63 7.78
CA MET A 38 -8.05 11.19 7.57
C MET A 38 -6.98 10.66 6.63
N LYS A 39 -6.59 9.42 6.88
CA LYS A 39 -5.69 8.66 6.00
C LYS A 39 -6.35 7.37 5.56
N VAL A 40 -6.02 6.93 4.34
CA VAL A 40 -6.37 5.60 3.87
C VAL A 40 -5.57 4.58 4.68
N ALA A 41 -6.26 3.61 5.28
CA ALA A 41 -5.71 2.49 6.01
C ALA A 41 -5.86 1.17 5.24
N GLY A 42 -6.67 1.15 4.19
CA GLY A 42 -6.89 0.00 3.33
C GLY A 42 -7.92 0.28 2.24
N PHE A 43 -7.88 -0.51 1.18
CA PHE A 43 -8.82 -0.47 0.07
C PHE A 43 -9.41 -1.86 -0.13
N SER A 44 -10.71 -1.98 -0.25
CA SER A 44 -11.34 -3.26 -0.49
C SER A 44 -10.91 -3.84 -1.83
N PRO A 45 -10.69 -5.15 -1.95
CA PRO A 45 -10.28 -5.77 -3.22
C PRO A 45 -11.23 -5.52 -4.39
N LYS A 46 -12.51 -5.24 -4.10
CA LYS A 46 -13.53 -4.93 -5.11
C LYS A 46 -13.57 -3.45 -5.50
N GLY A 47 -12.86 -2.57 -4.80
CA GLY A 47 -12.90 -1.13 -5.02
C GLY A 47 -14.22 -0.48 -4.59
N ASP A 48 -14.98 -1.08 -3.67
CA ASP A 48 -16.30 -0.60 -3.25
C ASP A 48 -16.28 0.21 -1.94
N TYR A 49 -15.23 0.07 -1.12
CA TYR A 49 -15.04 0.89 0.08
C TYR A 49 -13.57 1.12 0.44
N LEU A 50 -13.33 2.18 1.16
CA LEU A 50 -12.04 2.46 1.82
C LEU A 50 -12.15 2.24 3.33
N LEU A 51 -11.02 1.89 3.94
CA LEU A 51 -10.81 2.01 5.36
C LEU A 51 -10.04 3.30 5.63
N LEU A 52 -10.55 4.11 6.54
CA LEU A 52 -9.99 5.39 6.93
C LEU A 52 -9.61 5.38 8.41
N THR A 53 -8.53 6.07 8.73
CA THR A 53 -8.03 6.26 10.09
C THR A 53 -7.52 7.70 10.26
N ASN A 54 -7.19 8.12 11.47
CA ASN A 54 -6.56 9.41 11.71
C ASN A 54 -5.03 9.38 11.49
N ASP A 55 -4.35 10.49 11.70
CA ASP A 55 -2.91 10.67 11.51
C ASP A 55 -2.05 9.77 12.41
N VAL A 56 -2.52 9.43 13.62
CA VAL A 56 -1.84 8.54 14.58
C VAL A 56 -2.32 7.08 14.50
N ASN A 57 -3.08 6.71 13.46
CA ASN A 57 -3.67 5.39 13.23
C ASN A 57 -4.62 4.94 14.35
N SER A 58 -5.27 5.86 15.06
CA SER A 58 -6.33 5.57 16.02
C SER A 58 -7.69 5.64 15.35
N GLY A 59 -8.55 4.68 15.71
CA GLY A 59 -9.84 4.51 15.06
C GLY A 59 -9.75 3.87 13.68
N LEU A 60 -10.86 3.29 13.27
CA LEU A 60 -11.05 2.70 11.95
C LEU A 60 -12.49 2.96 11.49
N LYS A 61 -12.64 3.58 10.33
CA LYS A 61 -13.91 3.89 9.69
C LYS A 61 -13.96 3.24 8.31
N ARG A 62 -15.14 2.79 7.88
CA ARG A 62 -15.41 2.34 6.52
C ARG A 62 -16.10 3.46 5.76
N TYR A 63 -15.55 3.86 4.64
CA TYR A 63 -16.12 4.81 3.68
C TYR A 63 -16.66 4.03 2.48
N ASP A 64 -17.94 4.08 2.22
CA ASP A 64 -18.60 3.45 1.07
C ASP A 64 -18.47 4.38 -0.15
N LEU A 65 -17.83 3.92 -1.21
CA LEU A 65 -17.53 4.76 -2.38
C LEU A 65 -18.75 5.10 -3.23
N ALA A 66 -19.76 4.23 -3.23
CA ALA A 66 -20.97 4.47 -4.02
C ALA A 66 -21.90 5.51 -3.37
N THR A 67 -21.95 5.54 -2.04
CA THR A 67 -22.91 6.37 -1.30
C THR A 67 -22.26 7.53 -0.55
N GLY A 68 -20.93 7.51 -0.34
CA GLY A 68 -20.21 8.46 0.53
C GLY A 68 -20.47 8.25 2.03
N ASN A 69 -21.17 7.19 2.42
CA ASN A 69 -21.49 6.92 3.82
C ASN A 69 -20.27 6.45 4.61
N ILE A 70 -20.14 6.96 5.84
CA ILE A 70 -19.08 6.57 6.77
C ILE A 70 -19.68 5.77 7.92
N THR A 71 -19.12 4.60 8.18
CA THR A 71 -19.45 3.75 9.32
C THR A 71 -18.23 3.58 10.21
N THR A 72 -18.35 3.94 11.49
CA THR A 72 -17.28 3.70 12.47
C THR A 72 -17.25 2.22 12.86
N ILE A 73 -16.07 1.59 12.67
CA ILE A 73 -15.83 0.21 13.08
C ILE A 73 -15.34 0.16 14.53
N THR A 74 -14.37 1.03 14.86
CA THR A 74 -13.79 1.15 16.21
C THR A 74 -13.11 2.50 16.38
N ASN A 75 -12.95 2.94 17.65
CA ASN A 75 -12.12 4.09 18.02
C ASN A 75 -10.81 3.67 18.69
N ALA A 76 -10.48 2.37 18.68
CA ALA A 76 -9.33 1.83 19.39
C ALA A 76 -8.00 2.34 18.82
N GLU A 77 -7.01 2.50 19.72
CA GLU A 77 -5.66 2.90 19.36
C GLU A 77 -4.99 1.86 18.45
N GLY A 78 -4.28 2.34 17.45
CA GLY A 78 -3.54 1.52 16.49
C GLY A 78 -4.38 0.73 15.50
N ALA A 79 -5.71 0.89 15.50
CA ALA A 79 -6.62 0.12 14.66
C ALA A 79 -6.42 0.36 13.16
N GLY A 80 -5.93 1.55 12.78
CA GLY A 80 -5.63 1.89 11.38
C GLY A 80 -4.29 1.40 10.85
N TRP A 81 -3.47 0.76 11.69
CA TRP A 81 -2.14 0.30 11.27
C TRP A 81 -2.14 -1.17 10.86
N ALA A 82 -1.61 -1.47 9.67
CA ALA A 82 -1.47 -2.82 9.13
C ALA A 82 -2.79 -3.60 8.99
N VAL A 83 -3.91 -2.90 8.78
CA VAL A 83 -5.23 -3.52 8.58
C VAL A 83 -5.19 -4.51 7.42
N LYS A 84 -5.87 -5.63 7.59
CA LYS A 84 -6.05 -6.65 6.54
C LYS A 84 -7.51 -6.76 6.18
N ILE A 85 -7.78 -6.88 4.89
CA ILE A 85 -9.12 -7.11 4.34
C ILE A 85 -9.10 -8.49 3.68
N SER A 86 -10.15 -9.28 3.90
CA SER A 86 -10.28 -10.59 3.25
C SER A 86 -10.40 -10.45 1.73
N PRO A 87 -10.01 -11.48 0.95
CA PRO A 87 -10.09 -11.42 -0.52
C PRO A 87 -11.49 -11.16 -1.09
N ASP A 88 -12.54 -11.57 -0.36
CA ASP A 88 -13.93 -11.30 -0.72
C ASP A 88 -14.43 -9.92 -0.26
N GLY A 89 -13.61 -9.18 0.49
CA GLY A 89 -13.94 -7.87 1.04
C GLY A 89 -14.92 -7.89 2.22
N GLN A 90 -15.28 -9.06 2.79
CA GLN A 90 -16.33 -9.16 3.82
C GLN A 90 -15.81 -9.17 5.26
N GLU A 91 -14.52 -9.42 5.46
CA GLU A 91 -13.89 -9.40 6.77
C GLU A 91 -12.76 -8.39 6.81
N ILE A 92 -12.69 -7.65 7.90
CA ILE A 92 -11.61 -6.71 8.22
C ILE A 92 -10.95 -7.21 9.49
N VAL A 93 -9.64 -7.43 9.47
CA VAL A 93 -8.88 -7.80 10.66
C VAL A 93 -7.94 -6.66 11.01
N TYR A 94 -8.01 -6.22 12.25
CA TYR A 94 -7.24 -5.09 12.76
C TYR A 94 -6.78 -5.35 14.18
N ARG A 95 -5.85 -4.53 14.66
CA ARG A 95 -5.39 -4.57 16.05
C ARG A 95 -6.07 -3.51 16.90
N GLU A 96 -6.13 -3.75 18.19
CA GLU A 96 -6.40 -2.75 19.21
C GLU A 96 -5.20 -2.73 20.15
N ARG A 97 -4.43 -1.65 20.10
CA ARG A 97 -3.20 -1.50 20.88
C ARG A 97 -3.55 -0.99 22.27
N TYR A 98 -2.87 -1.50 23.27
CA TYR A 98 -3.00 -1.05 24.65
C TYR A 98 -1.70 -1.27 25.43
N MET A 99 -1.53 -0.50 26.52
CA MET A 99 -0.47 -0.71 27.48
C MET A 99 -0.94 -1.73 28.52
N ASN A 100 -0.15 -2.77 28.74
CA ASN A 100 -0.40 -3.76 29.78
C ASN A 100 0.10 -3.25 31.16
N ASP A 101 -0.26 -3.92 32.24
CA ASP A 101 0.10 -3.57 33.61
C ASP A 101 1.63 -3.53 33.85
N ASP A 102 2.39 -4.34 33.11
CA ASP A 102 3.86 -4.36 33.12
C ASP A 102 4.49 -3.28 32.23
N MET A 103 3.71 -2.27 31.79
CA MET A 103 4.10 -1.16 30.90
C MET A 103 4.61 -1.64 29.53
N THR A 104 4.23 -2.82 29.09
CA THR A 104 4.54 -3.30 27.74
C THR A 104 3.37 -3.12 26.78
N LEU A 105 3.67 -2.73 25.54
CA LEU A 105 2.65 -2.62 24.48
C LEU A 105 2.16 -4.01 24.08
N ARG A 106 0.85 -4.15 23.97
CA ARG A 106 0.14 -5.36 23.52
C ARG A 106 -0.90 -5.01 22.49
N ASN A 107 -1.26 -6.01 21.70
CA ASN A 107 -2.29 -5.90 20.67
C ASN A 107 -3.35 -6.99 20.89
N ASN A 108 -4.60 -6.59 20.93
CA ASN A 108 -5.71 -7.51 20.68
C ASN A 108 -5.96 -7.54 19.18
N ILE A 109 -6.12 -8.72 18.61
CA ILE A 109 -6.47 -8.86 17.20
C ILE A 109 -7.97 -9.11 17.11
N VAL A 110 -8.63 -8.26 16.36
CA VAL A 110 -10.09 -8.21 16.24
C VAL A 110 -10.49 -8.37 14.77
N LYS A 111 -11.51 -9.20 14.56
CA LYS A 111 -12.19 -9.36 13.28
C LYS A 111 -13.49 -8.57 13.30
N TYR A 112 -13.78 -7.85 12.22
CA TYR A 112 -15.05 -7.22 11.94
C TYR A 112 -15.67 -7.83 10.68
N THR A 113 -16.88 -8.34 10.76
CA THR A 113 -17.65 -8.88 9.63
C THR A 113 -18.62 -7.82 9.13
N ILE A 114 -18.46 -7.36 7.90
CA ILE A 114 -19.20 -6.22 7.33
C ILE A 114 -20.70 -6.48 7.29
N LYS A 115 -21.12 -7.60 6.70
CA LYS A 115 -22.56 -7.94 6.56
C LYS A 115 -23.28 -8.03 7.90
N ALA A 116 -22.62 -8.58 8.91
CA ALA A 116 -23.20 -8.76 10.24
C ALA A 116 -22.99 -7.52 11.14
N GLN A 117 -22.15 -6.59 10.76
CA GLN A 117 -21.67 -5.44 11.56
C GLN A 117 -21.18 -5.88 12.95
N LYS A 118 -20.51 -7.05 13.00
CA LYS A 118 -20.14 -7.71 14.26
C LYS A 118 -18.63 -7.79 14.41
N ARG A 119 -18.18 -7.46 15.63
CA ARG A 119 -16.78 -7.59 16.05
C ARG A 119 -16.58 -8.89 16.84
N ALA A 120 -15.45 -9.54 16.66
CA ALA A 120 -15.02 -10.69 17.44
C ALA A 120 -13.51 -10.62 17.68
N MET A 121 -13.08 -10.78 18.94
CA MET A 121 -11.67 -10.90 19.28
C MET A 121 -11.18 -12.28 18.87
N ILE A 122 -10.12 -12.35 18.06
CA ILE A 122 -9.53 -13.60 17.58
C ILE A 122 -8.20 -13.94 18.26
N ALA A 123 -7.49 -12.94 18.81
CA ALA A 123 -6.33 -13.16 19.67
C ALA A 123 -6.17 -12.01 20.66
N LYS A 124 -5.73 -12.31 21.89
CA LYS A 124 -5.55 -11.34 22.98
C LYS A 124 -4.07 -11.21 23.34
N GLY A 125 -3.62 -9.99 23.66
CA GLY A 125 -2.34 -9.71 24.29
C GLY A 125 -1.11 -10.02 23.42
N GLN A 126 -1.22 -9.98 22.11
CA GLN A 126 -0.13 -10.31 21.20
C GLN A 126 0.98 -9.25 21.24
N ARG A 127 2.23 -9.68 21.20
CA ARG A 127 3.41 -8.79 21.07
C ARG A 127 3.60 -8.32 19.64
N ASP A 128 3.29 -9.17 18.66
CA ASP A 128 3.43 -8.94 17.23
C ASP A 128 2.09 -9.01 16.49
N LEU A 129 2.12 -8.89 15.18
CA LEU A 129 0.94 -8.88 14.30
C LEU A 129 0.81 -10.18 13.47
N SER A 130 1.49 -11.27 13.85
CA SER A 130 1.46 -12.54 13.12
C SER A 130 0.05 -13.15 13.03
N LYS A 131 -0.80 -12.85 14.02
CA LYS A 131 -2.22 -13.29 14.05
C LYS A 131 -3.18 -12.35 13.30
N LEU A 132 -2.67 -11.28 12.69
CA LEU A 132 -3.46 -10.33 11.91
C LEU A 132 -3.67 -10.86 10.49
N VAL A 133 -4.50 -11.90 10.38
CA VAL A 133 -4.79 -12.64 9.15
C VAL A 133 -6.30 -12.83 9.03
N PRO A 134 -6.94 -12.40 7.92
CA PRO A 134 -8.34 -12.70 7.66
C PRO A 134 -8.59 -14.21 7.54
N ALA A 135 -9.78 -14.65 7.90
CA ALA A 135 -10.22 -15.99 7.58
C ALA A 135 -10.23 -16.21 6.05
N ASN A 136 -10.00 -17.44 5.61
CA ASN A 136 -9.93 -17.83 4.20
C ASN A 136 -8.76 -17.22 3.40
N GLN A 137 -7.76 -16.66 4.06
CA GLN A 137 -6.50 -16.28 3.42
C GLN A 137 -5.46 -17.38 3.69
N ALA A 138 -5.33 -18.33 2.75
CA ALA A 138 -4.40 -19.45 2.87
C ALA A 138 -2.94 -19.00 2.93
N ASN A 139 -2.63 -17.88 2.26
CA ASN A 139 -1.30 -17.32 2.17
C ASN A 139 -1.29 -15.90 2.75
N ASN A 140 -0.34 -15.63 3.63
CA ASN A 140 -0.18 -14.31 4.25
C ASN A 140 1.30 -13.98 4.39
N VAL A 141 1.60 -12.68 4.30
CA VAL A 141 2.91 -12.14 4.61
C VAL A 141 2.78 -11.04 5.66
N ALA A 142 3.68 -11.03 6.62
CA ALA A 142 3.76 -10.04 7.69
C ALA A 142 5.22 -9.72 8.00
N ILE A 143 5.44 -8.66 8.76
CA ILE A 143 6.74 -8.32 9.33
C ILE A 143 6.69 -8.65 10.83
N ASN A 144 7.71 -9.37 11.34
CA ASN A 144 7.82 -9.71 12.76
C ASN A 144 8.49 -8.59 13.57
N GLY A 145 8.69 -8.84 14.86
CA GLY A 145 9.34 -7.89 15.78
C GLY A 145 10.82 -7.62 15.49
N ASP A 146 11.49 -8.53 14.78
CA ASP A 146 12.89 -8.41 14.35
C ASP A 146 13.00 -7.74 12.96
N LEU A 147 11.88 -7.22 12.45
CA LEU A 147 11.75 -6.61 11.10
C LEU A 147 12.06 -7.59 9.96
N HIS A 148 11.86 -8.88 10.15
CA HIS A 148 11.98 -9.90 9.11
C HIS A 148 10.62 -10.22 8.48
N ILE A 149 10.64 -10.69 7.23
CA ILE A 149 9.45 -11.16 6.53
C ILE A 149 9.03 -12.52 7.08
N VAL A 150 7.77 -12.65 7.50
CA VAL A 150 7.16 -13.95 7.87
C VAL A 150 6.15 -14.30 6.80
N LEU A 151 6.44 -15.31 6.01
CA LEU A 151 5.53 -15.88 5.04
C LEU A 151 4.80 -17.07 5.67
N THR A 152 3.48 -17.05 5.63
CA THR A 152 2.64 -18.18 6.02
C THR A 152 1.94 -18.75 4.79
N LEU A 153 2.21 -20.01 4.46
CA LEU A 153 1.57 -20.74 3.39
C LEU A 153 0.87 -21.97 3.98
N ASN A 154 -0.41 -22.12 3.74
CA ASN A 154 -1.22 -23.24 4.23
C ASN A 154 -1.02 -23.50 5.75
N GLY A 155 -0.94 -22.43 6.54
CA GLY A 155 -0.77 -22.49 7.99
C GLY A 155 0.68 -22.73 8.48
N LYS A 156 1.65 -22.94 7.60
CA LYS A 156 3.07 -23.09 7.95
C LYS A 156 3.80 -21.76 7.72
N SER A 157 4.44 -21.25 8.78
CA SER A 157 5.21 -20.00 8.73
C SER A 157 6.69 -20.25 8.51
N THR A 158 7.31 -19.40 7.69
CA THR A 158 8.75 -19.38 7.41
C THR A 158 9.25 -17.95 7.49
N ILE A 159 10.40 -17.73 8.14
CA ILE A 159 11.08 -16.43 8.17
C ILE A 159 11.94 -16.32 6.92
N LEU A 160 11.84 -15.19 6.24
CA LEU A 160 12.62 -14.86 5.04
C LEU A 160 13.41 -13.57 5.28
N THR A 161 14.68 -13.57 4.85
CA THR A 161 15.59 -12.43 4.87
C THR A 161 16.31 -12.32 3.51
N PRO A 162 15.57 -12.01 2.43
CA PRO A 162 16.09 -12.16 1.05
C PRO A 162 17.35 -11.34 0.77
N ASN A 163 17.50 -10.15 1.36
CA ASN A 163 18.65 -9.27 1.18
C ASN A 163 19.73 -9.45 2.26
N GLY A 164 19.40 -10.06 3.40
CA GLY A 164 20.30 -10.30 4.54
C GLY A 164 19.57 -10.30 5.85
N ALA A 165 20.14 -10.99 6.86
CA ALA A 165 19.53 -11.12 8.19
C ALA A 165 19.60 -9.81 9.02
N ASP A 166 20.51 -8.91 8.68
CA ASP A 166 20.66 -7.62 9.36
C ASP A 166 19.80 -6.51 8.75
N ASP A 167 19.06 -6.83 7.68
CA ASP A 167 18.21 -5.86 6.99
C ASP A 167 16.83 -5.71 7.65
N ALA A 168 16.34 -4.46 7.71
CA ALA A 168 15.02 -4.14 8.22
C ALA A 168 13.99 -4.10 7.07
N TYR A 169 13.08 -5.05 7.07
CA TYR A 169 12.03 -5.21 6.06
C TYR A 169 10.74 -4.51 6.48
N ASN A 170 10.04 -3.91 5.50
CA ASN A 170 8.78 -3.19 5.69
C ASN A 170 7.82 -3.45 4.53
N TRP A 171 6.52 -3.19 4.73
CA TRP A 171 5.47 -3.18 3.72
C TRP A 171 5.42 -4.42 2.82
N ALA A 172 5.65 -5.60 3.41
CA ALA A 172 5.62 -6.83 2.64
C ALA A 172 4.18 -7.20 2.20
N SER A 173 4.04 -7.60 0.92
CA SER A 173 2.78 -8.07 0.35
C SER A 173 3.02 -9.14 -0.72
N ILE A 174 2.07 -10.08 -0.86
CA ILE A 174 2.10 -11.11 -1.92
C ILE A 174 1.49 -10.51 -3.19
N SER A 175 2.05 -10.85 -4.36
CA SER A 175 1.51 -10.44 -5.66
C SER A 175 0.10 -10.98 -5.89
N PRO A 176 -0.73 -10.34 -6.72
CA PRO A 176 -2.08 -10.82 -7.03
C PRO A 176 -2.11 -12.26 -7.56
N ASP A 177 -1.14 -12.68 -8.38
CA ASP A 177 -0.99 -14.04 -8.88
C ASP A 177 -0.47 -15.05 -7.82
N GLY A 178 -0.08 -14.56 -6.63
CA GLY A 178 0.40 -15.37 -5.54
C GLY A 178 1.81 -15.94 -5.69
N THR A 179 2.62 -15.45 -6.64
CA THR A 179 3.94 -16.04 -6.99
C THR A 179 5.13 -15.27 -6.39
N LYS A 180 4.97 -14.00 -6.03
CA LYS A 180 6.05 -13.12 -5.56
C LYS A 180 5.71 -12.42 -4.26
N ILE A 181 6.73 -11.97 -3.57
CA ILE A 181 6.65 -11.06 -2.42
C ILE A 181 7.26 -9.72 -2.83
N LEU A 182 6.50 -8.64 -2.68
CA LEU A 182 6.95 -7.26 -2.74
C LEU A 182 7.30 -6.81 -1.34
N TYR A 183 8.39 -6.08 -1.16
CA TYR A 183 8.80 -5.55 0.14
C TYR A 183 9.75 -4.35 -0.01
N TYR A 184 9.90 -3.58 1.05
CA TYR A 184 10.84 -2.47 1.13
C TYR A 184 11.92 -2.79 2.18
N VAL A 185 13.19 -2.55 1.83
CA VAL A 185 14.32 -2.64 2.75
C VAL A 185 14.74 -1.23 3.16
N SER A 186 14.75 -0.95 4.45
CA SER A 186 15.12 0.37 4.98
C SER A 186 16.49 0.83 4.46
N GLY A 187 16.54 2.01 3.86
CA GLY A 187 17.74 2.60 3.28
C GLY A 187 18.23 1.97 1.96
N LYS A 188 17.60 0.87 1.49
CA LYS A 188 18.02 0.16 0.27
C LYS A 188 16.98 0.17 -0.84
N GLY A 189 15.69 0.40 -0.52
CA GLY A 189 14.62 0.55 -1.51
C GLY A 189 13.64 -0.62 -1.59
N CYS A 190 12.93 -0.67 -2.70
CA CYS A 190 11.87 -1.62 -3.02
C CYS A 190 12.40 -2.80 -3.82
N TYR A 191 11.97 -4.00 -3.45
CA TYR A 191 12.38 -5.26 -4.05
C TYR A 191 11.21 -6.22 -4.21
N THR A 192 11.39 -7.22 -5.08
CA THR A 192 10.57 -8.42 -5.11
C THR A 192 11.44 -9.67 -4.97
N CYS A 193 10.85 -10.77 -4.51
CA CYS A 193 11.47 -12.09 -4.54
C CYS A 193 10.38 -13.16 -4.75
N ASP A 194 10.81 -14.42 -4.99
CA ASP A 194 9.91 -15.56 -4.96
C ASP A 194 9.41 -15.86 -3.53
N LEU A 195 8.39 -16.70 -3.41
CA LEU A 195 7.86 -17.11 -2.08
C LEU A 195 8.87 -17.87 -1.19
N ASN A 196 9.98 -18.34 -1.76
CA ASN A 196 11.07 -18.96 -0.98
C ASN A 196 12.20 -17.99 -0.61
N GLY A 197 12.03 -16.67 -0.87
CA GLY A 197 13.02 -15.63 -0.60
C GLY A 197 14.20 -15.59 -1.58
N LYS A 198 14.11 -16.31 -2.70
CA LYS A 198 15.14 -16.33 -3.78
C LYS A 198 14.75 -15.39 -4.93
N ASN A 199 15.63 -15.31 -5.94
CA ASN A 199 15.42 -14.48 -7.14
C ASN A 199 15.05 -13.04 -6.77
N VAL A 200 15.87 -12.46 -5.88
CA VAL A 200 15.71 -11.07 -5.42
C VAL A 200 15.88 -10.12 -6.61
N HIS A 201 14.91 -9.27 -6.82
CA HIS A 201 14.90 -8.29 -7.88
C HIS A 201 14.68 -6.89 -7.33
N TYR A 202 15.61 -5.98 -7.62
CA TYR A 202 15.53 -4.56 -7.23
C TYR A 202 14.60 -3.80 -8.17
N ILE A 203 13.71 -2.98 -7.62
CA ILE A 203 12.79 -2.12 -8.37
C ILE A 203 13.26 -0.68 -8.37
N ALA A 204 13.35 -0.06 -7.18
CA ALA A 204 13.71 1.34 -7.04
C ALA A 204 14.09 1.71 -5.60
N LEU A 205 14.91 2.73 -5.43
CA LEU A 205 15.24 3.29 -4.12
C LEU A 205 14.05 4.08 -3.55
N ASP A 206 13.41 4.87 -4.37
CA ASP A 206 12.39 5.87 -4.03
C ASP A 206 10.96 5.35 -4.26
N CYS A 207 10.65 4.18 -3.70
CA CYS A 207 9.32 3.56 -3.74
C CYS A 207 8.91 3.09 -2.34
N ARG A 208 8.61 4.03 -1.43
CA ARG A 208 8.16 3.71 -0.06
C ARG A 208 6.69 3.31 -0.03
N ALA A 209 6.29 2.56 1.00
CA ALA A 209 4.96 1.99 1.16
C ALA A 209 4.44 1.31 -0.13
N PRO A 210 5.26 0.43 -0.76
CA PRO A 210 4.94 -0.16 -2.05
C PRO A 210 3.70 -1.04 -1.97
N GLN A 211 2.89 -1.01 -3.04
CA GLN A 211 1.68 -1.81 -3.23
C GLN A 211 1.68 -2.40 -4.64
N TRP A 212 1.18 -3.61 -4.79
CA TRP A 212 0.87 -4.16 -6.11
C TRP A 212 -0.34 -3.42 -6.70
N TYR A 213 -0.19 -2.87 -7.91
CA TYR A 213 -1.33 -2.46 -8.73
C TYR A 213 -1.86 -3.67 -9.52
N ASN A 214 -0.94 -4.44 -10.10
CA ASN A 214 -1.15 -5.74 -10.73
C ASN A 214 0.18 -6.53 -10.67
N ASP A 215 0.26 -7.69 -11.32
CA ASP A 215 1.46 -8.55 -11.28
C ASP A 215 2.72 -7.93 -11.91
N ASN A 216 2.57 -6.84 -12.67
CA ASN A 216 3.66 -6.20 -13.43
C ASN A 216 3.91 -4.74 -13.03
N ILE A 217 3.01 -4.13 -12.26
CA ILE A 217 3.10 -2.72 -11.87
C ILE A 217 2.97 -2.59 -10.36
N ILE A 218 3.91 -1.84 -9.79
CA ILE A 218 4.01 -1.49 -8.39
C ILE A 218 3.75 0.02 -8.27
N ILE A 219 2.94 0.44 -7.30
CA ILE A 219 2.79 1.84 -6.93
C ILE A 219 3.42 2.09 -5.56
N GLY A 220 3.86 3.31 -5.31
CA GLY A 220 4.45 3.69 -4.02
C GLY A 220 4.58 5.19 -3.86
N MET A 221 5.27 5.58 -2.79
CA MET A 221 5.61 6.97 -2.50
C MET A 221 7.04 7.27 -2.94
N HIS A 222 7.22 8.38 -3.65
CA HIS A 222 8.50 9.05 -3.78
C HIS A 222 8.46 10.29 -2.88
N ASP A 223 9.07 10.20 -1.75
CA ASP A 223 9.07 11.25 -0.73
C ASP A 223 10.48 11.81 -0.49
N GLU A 224 10.50 13.10 -0.16
CA GLU A 224 11.67 13.84 0.25
C GLU A 224 11.45 14.32 1.69
N ASP A 225 12.48 14.28 2.51
CA ASP A 225 12.45 14.81 3.88
C ASP A 225 13.72 15.62 4.17
N ASN A 226 13.66 16.42 5.21
CA ASN A 226 14.80 17.22 5.71
C ASN A 226 15.42 16.61 6.97
N GLY A 227 15.20 15.33 7.22
CA GLY A 227 15.61 14.60 8.42
C GLY A 227 14.67 14.76 9.62
N LYS A 228 13.65 15.63 9.52
CA LYS A 228 12.67 15.87 10.59
C LYS A 228 11.21 15.80 10.09
N TYR A 229 10.94 16.35 8.92
CA TYR A 229 9.61 16.43 8.33
C TYR A 229 9.65 16.02 6.86
N LEU A 230 8.55 15.42 6.40
CA LEU A 230 8.27 15.22 4.99
C LEU A 230 8.15 16.60 4.32
N THR A 231 8.96 16.86 3.28
CA THR A 231 8.98 18.13 2.54
C THR A 231 8.32 18.04 1.18
N ALA A 232 8.29 16.84 0.59
CA ALA A 232 7.61 16.56 -0.67
C ALA A 232 7.21 15.08 -0.72
N SER A 233 6.10 14.76 -1.40
CA SER A 233 5.71 13.38 -1.64
C SER A 233 4.85 13.26 -2.89
N ALA A 234 5.21 12.33 -3.77
CA ALA A 234 4.53 11.99 -5.01
C ALA A 234 4.03 10.55 -4.97
N ILE A 235 2.95 10.24 -5.69
CA ILE A 235 2.59 8.85 -6.00
C ILE A 235 3.25 8.48 -7.32
N VAL A 236 3.96 7.36 -7.32
CA VAL A 236 4.71 6.85 -8.45
C VAL A 236 4.29 5.42 -8.79
N ALA A 237 4.42 5.06 -10.06
CA ALA A 237 4.31 3.69 -10.53
C ALA A 237 5.67 3.23 -11.08
N TYR A 238 5.97 1.96 -10.90
CA TYR A 238 7.12 1.27 -11.47
C TYR A 238 6.68 -0.02 -12.15
N ASP A 239 7.26 -0.32 -13.32
CA ASP A 239 7.19 -1.67 -13.85
C ASP A 239 8.27 -2.57 -13.24
N MET A 240 8.26 -3.84 -13.59
CA MET A 240 9.25 -4.82 -13.12
C MET A 240 10.66 -4.55 -13.64
N GLN A 241 10.86 -3.67 -14.61
CA GLN A 241 12.17 -3.23 -15.12
C GLN A 241 12.66 -1.94 -14.44
N GLY A 242 11.89 -1.40 -13.48
CA GLY A 242 12.23 -0.16 -12.78
C GLY A 242 11.90 1.12 -13.58
N LYS A 243 11.12 1.01 -14.67
CA LYS A 243 10.63 2.19 -15.40
C LYS A 243 9.64 2.92 -14.52
N LYS A 244 9.90 4.21 -14.28
CA LYS A 244 9.12 5.09 -13.40
C LYS A 244 8.11 5.93 -14.16
N GLN A 245 6.93 6.08 -13.59
CA GLN A 245 5.94 7.09 -13.95
C GLN A 245 5.46 7.83 -12.70
N ILE A 246 5.40 9.17 -12.76
CA ILE A 246 4.78 9.97 -11.71
C ILE A 246 3.27 10.03 -12.01
N LEU A 247 2.45 9.57 -11.06
CA LEU A 247 0.98 9.59 -11.14
C LEU A 247 0.41 10.85 -10.50
N ILE A 248 0.90 11.21 -9.31
CA ILE A 248 0.57 12.45 -8.60
C ILE A 248 1.87 13.16 -8.29
N ASN A 249 1.94 14.43 -8.63
CA ASN A 249 3.13 15.25 -8.41
C ASN A 249 3.37 15.52 -6.91
N LYS A 250 4.60 15.92 -6.58
CA LYS A 250 5.05 16.11 -5.20
C LYS A 250 4.39 17.28 -4.45
N GLU A 251 3.80 18.22 -5.16
CA GLU A 251 3.15 19.41 -4.58
C GLU A 251 1.89 19.06 -3.79
N MET A 252 1.21 17.96 -4.14
CA MET A 252 0.06 17.47 -3.40
C MET A 252 0.41 16.84 -2.05
N MET A 253 1.68 16.56 -1.77
CA MET A 253 2.10 15.82 -0.57
C MET A 253 1.31 14.52 -0.39
N ALA A 254 1.17 13.76 -1.50
CA ALA A 254 0.36 12.53 -1.56
C ALA A 254 1.11 11.36 -0.90
N ILE A 255 0.41 10.63 -0.01
CA ILE A 255 1.00 9.60 0.84
C ILE A 255 0.13 8.33 0.88
N TYR A 256 0.77 7.19 1.13
CA TYR A 256 0.15 5.88 1.38
C TYR A 256 -0.87 5.47 0.32
N PRO A 257 -0.41 5.18 -0.92
CA PRO A 257 -1.30 4.69 -1.97
C PRO A 257 -1.74 3.25 -1.70
N TYR A 258 -3.00 2.96 -2.03
CA TYR A 258 -3.57 1.62 -2.05
C TYR A 258 -4.24 1.39 -3.40
N ALA A 259 -4.01 0.24 -4.02
CA ALA A 259 -4.58 -0.12 -5.31
C ALA A 259 -5.65 -1.21 -5.18
N ALA A 260 -6.73 -1.05 -5.90
CA ALA A 260 -7.77 -2.07 -6.05
C ALA A 260 -8.61 -1.80 -7.31
N ASN A 261 -8.93 -2.84 -8.06
CA ASN A 261 -9.92 -2.82 -9.13
C ASN A 261 -9.83 -1.62 -10.12
N GLY A 262 -8.62 -1.34 -10.63
CA GLY A 262 -8.41 -0.21 -11.55
C GLY A 262 -8.43 1.17 -10.90
N GLN A 263 -8.34 1.23 -9.57
CA GLN A 263 -8.34 2.46 -8.80
C GLN A 263 -7.12 2.54 -7.89
N ILE A 264 -6.70 3.76 -7.57
CA ILE A 264 -5.66 4.05 -6.57
C ILE A 264 -6.26 5.06 -5.59
N ALA A 265 -6.38 4.66 -4.32
CA ALA A 265 -6.74 5.56 -3.24
C ALA A 265 -5.47 6.05 -2.53
N PHE A 266 -5.42 7.33 -2.17
CA PHE A 266 -4.30 7.91 -1.43
C PHE A 266 -4.76 9.04 -0.52
N SER A 267 -3.91 9.40 0.41
CA SER A 267 -4.12 10.54 1.30
C SER A 267 -3.14 11.66 0.98
N THR A 268 -3.37 12.85 1.49
CA THR A 268 -2.36 13.91 1.54
C THR A 268 -1.88 14.11 2.97
N ALA A 269 -0.73 14.77 3.15
CA ALA A 269 -0.24 15.17 4.47
C ALA A 269 -1.21 16.11 5.22
N ALA A 270 -2.11 16.78 4.49
CA ALA A 270 -3.18 17.61 5.05
C ALA A 270 -4.46 16.82 5.39
N GLY A 271 -4.40 15.48 5.44
CA GLY A 271 -5.51 14.63 5.84
C GLY A 271 -6.68 14.55 4.86
N LYS A 272 -6.48 14.92 3.58
CA LYS A 272 -7.48 14.77 2.53
C LYS A 272 -7.31 13.43 1.84
N VAL A 273 -8.42 12.81 1.46
CA VAL A 273 -8.45 11.50 0.82
C VAL A 273 -8.91 11.64 -0.63
N TYR A 274 -8.25 10.94 -1.54
CA TYR A 274 -8.53 10.94 -2.97
C TYR A 274 -8.67 9.52 -3.51
N VAL A 275 -9.44 9.38 -4.57
CA VAL A 275 -9.49 8.18 -5.42
C VAL A 275 -9.18 8.58 -6.85
N MET A 276 -8.26 7.88 -7.46
CA MET A 276 -7.85 8.02 -8.86
C MET A 276 -8.26 6.77 -9.63
N ASN A 277 -9.01 6.95 -10.71
CA ASN A 277 -9.32 5.90 -11.67
C ASN A 277 -8.20 5.81 -12.70
N VAL A 278 -7.69 4.62 -12.95
CA VAL A 278 -6.57 4.37 -13.88
C VAL A 278 -6.85 3.15 -14.78
N LYS A 279 -6.23 3.18 -15.97
CA LYS A 279 -6.27 2.10 -16.95
C LYS A 279 -4.88 1.62 -17.31
#